data_c60af8891460142da4a80e51c49c572c
#
_entry.id   c60af8891460142da4a80e51c49c572c
#
_cell.length_a   1.000
_cell.length_b   1.000
_cell.length_c   1.000
_cell.angle_alpha   90.00
_cell.angle_beta   90.00
_cell.angle_gamma   90.00
#
_symmetry.space_group_name_H-M   'P 1'
#
loop_
_entity.id
_entity.type
_entity.pdbx_description
1 polymer ?
#
loop_
_entity_poly.entity_id
_entity_poly.type
_entity_poly.pdbx_seq_one_letter_code
_entity_poly.pdbx_strand_id
1 'polypeptide(L)'
;MNLKTREWKDGILAVVMRDMKNNTAPYKEEQMQKWIVLDGDVDPEWIETMNTVMDDNKVLTLVSQERIPLTAAMRLMLEISHLKNATPATVSRGGVLFINDTDVGWRPYFESWLNKYKSGKQKDENAYNVFSLALTQYINDTFMDTNRNYSHIAPVCEMGQVVSLCTIIDDLYQQLHTIKAQHDMMKKFKEESKDDEIKQIYEAFFIFAGMWAYGASLDEDKLSFSNSWKGMAKVKFPDHG
;
A
#
# COMPACT_ATOMS: atom_id res chain seq x y z
N MET A 1 6.47 24.01 27.68
CA MET A 1 7.13 24.66 28.84
C MET A 1 7.10 23.69 30.02
N ASN A 2 8.23 23.48 30.67
CA ASN A 2 8.26 22.70 31.90
C ASN A 2 7.69 23.56 33.04
N LEU A 3 6.57 23.15 33.61
CA LEU A 3 5.85 23.92 34.65
C LEU A 3 6.69 24.11 35.95
N LYS A 4 7.66 23.24 36.24
CA LYS A 4 8.50 23.29 37.44
C LYS A 4 9.72 24.17 37.25
N THR A 5 10.40 24.09 36.09
CA THR A 5 11.64 24.86 35.81
C THR A 5 11.36 26.14 35.03
N ARG A 6 10.14 26.32 34.51
CA ARG A 6 9.75 27.41 33.59
C ARG A 6 10.61 27.47 32.32
N GLU A 7 11.35 26.42 32.02
CA GLU A 7 12.16 26.35 30.83
C GLU A 7 11.26 26.05 29.60
N TRP A 8 11.53 26.80 28.55
CA TRP A 8 10.92 26.57 27.26
C TRP A 8 11.70 25.49 26.51
N LYS A 9 11.01 24.49 26.02
CA LYS A 9 11.58 23.50 25.11
C LYS A 9 10.83 23.58 23.78
N ASP A 10 11.56 23.73 22.69
CA ASP A 10 10.99 23.78 21.35
C ASP A 10 10.33 22.45 20.96
N GLY A 11 9.23 22.56 20.23
CA GLY A 11 8.59 21.41 19.60
C GLY A 11 9.38 20.94 18.37
N ILE A 12 9.13 19.71 17.95
CA ILE A 12 9.82 19.07 16.82
C ILE A 12 9.72 19.92 15.55
N LEU A 13 8.54 20.43 15.24
CA LEU A 13 8.33 21.24 14.05
C LEU A 13 9.20 22.50 14.02
N ALA A 14 9.30 23.22 15.15
CA ALA A 14 10.14 24.42 15.25
C ALA A 14 11.62 24.09 15.03
N VAL A 15 12.10 22.99 15.61
CA VAL A 15 13.48 22.51 15.43
C VAL A 15 13.75 22.17 13.98
N VAL A 16 12.87 21.35 13.36
CA VAL A 16 13.02 20.92 11.95
C VAL A 16 12.99 22.11 11.00
N MET A 17 12.04 23.04 11.17
CA MET A 17 11.96 24.23 10.31
C MET A 17 13.21 25.10 10.45
N ARG A 18 13.75 25.26 11.66
CA ARG A 18 14.96 26.04 11.91
C ARG A 18 16.18 25.37 11.27
N ASP A 19 16.31 24.06 11.40
CA ASP A 19 17.40 23.29 10.78
C ASP A 19 17.31 23.35 9.26
N MET A 20 16.12 23.20 8.69
CA MET A 20 15.92 23.33 7.26
C MET A 20 16.23 24.72 6.73
N LYS A 21 15.93 25.78 7.50
CA LYS A 21 16.29 27.15 7.15
C LYS A 21 17.81 27.34 7.12
N ASN A 22 18.51 26.80 8.09
CA ASN A 22 19.94 27.02 8.27
C ASN A 22 20.81 26.13 7.37
N ASN A 23 20.30 24.97 6.98
CA ASN A 23 21.04 23.97 6.21
C ASN A 23 20.85 24.17 4.70
N THR A 24 21.49 25.20 4.14
CA THR A 24 21.40 25.58 2.73
C THR A 24 22.63 25.17 1.90
N ALA A 25 23.76 24.80 2.52
CA ALA A 25 24.96 24.36 1.80
C ALA A 25 24.86 22.87 1.38
N PRO A 26 25.38 22.46 0.22
CA PRO A 26 26.17 23.24 -0.77
C PRO A 26 25.36 23.81 -1.96
N TYR A 27 24.03 23.72 -1.94
CA TYR A 27 23.17 24.09 -3.05
C TYR A 27 22.54 25.47 -2.87
N LYS A 28 22.24 26.16 -3.97
CA LYS A 28 21.43 27.39 -3.90
C LYS A 28 20.03 27.05 -3.40
N GLU A 29 19.43 27.90 -2.58
CA GLU A 29 18.11 27.69 -1.97
C GLU A 29 17.02 27.37 -3.01
N GLU A 30 17.09 27.96 -4.19
CA GLU A 30 16.16 27.74 -5.30
C GLU A 30 16.22 26.31 -5.90
N GLN A 31 17.33 25.60 -5.70
CA GLN A 31 17.56 24.25 -6.21
C GLN A 31 17.20 23.15 -5.19
N MET A 32 16.93 23.52 -3.95
CA MET A 32 16.62 22.59 -2.88
C MET A 32 15.11 22.53 -2.67
N GLN A 33 14.57 21.32 -2.62
CA GLN A 33 13.18 21.10 -2.20
C GLN A 33 13.22 20.32 -0.88
N LYS A 34 12.70 20.93 0.18
CA LYS A 34 12.61 20.37 1.51
C LYS A 34 11.14 20.19 1.87
N TRP A 35 10.77 18.98 2.18
CA TRP A 35 9.39 18.64 2.48
C TRP A 35 9.26 18.32 3.97
N ILE A 36 8.32 18.97 4.62
CA ILE A 36 7.89 18.66 5.98
C ILE A 36 6.58 17.91 5.85
N VAL A 37 6.62 16.61 6.12
CA VAL A 37 5.44 15.73 6.02
C VAL A 37 4.92 15.48 7.42
N LEU A 38 3.65 15.84 7.65
CA LEU A 38 2.91 15.56 8.87
C LEU A 38 1.91 14.46 8.55
N ASP A 39 2.27 13.22 8.87
CA ASP A 39 1.46 12.03 8.69
C ASP A 39 0.66 11.78 9.96
N GLY A 40 -0.63 12.07 9.89
CA GLY A 40 -1.57 11.91 10.99
C GLY A 40 -2.73 12.89 10.91
N ASP A 41 -3.85 12.51 11.53
CA ASP A 41 -5.06 13.32 11.50
C ASP A 41 -4.86 14.68 12.19
N VAL A 42 -5.52 15.68 11.63
CA VAL A 42 -5.47 17.02 12.19
C VAL A 42 -6.32 17.11 13.47
N ASP A 43 -5.78 17.83 14.43
CA ASP A 43 -6.47 18.23 15.65
C ASP A 43 -6.62 19.77 15.67
N PRO A 44 -7.81 20.30 16.00
CA PRO A 44 -8.04 21.73 16.04
C PRO A 44 -7.03 22.52 16.89
N GLU A 45 -6.59 21.93 18.02
CA GLU A 45 -5.68 22.62 18.96
C GLU A 45 -4.34 22.98 18.33
N TRP A 46 -3.74 22.08 17.51
CA TRP A 46 -2.43 22.37 16.93
C TRP A 46 -2.53 22.93 15.50
N ILE A 47 -3.53 22.53 14.70
CA ILE A 47 -3.63 22.98 13.32
C ILE A 47 -3.96 24.47 13.22
N GLU A 48 -4.72 25.00 14.17
CA GLU A 48 -5.03 26.44 14.21
C GLU A 48 -3.77 27.28 14.45
N THR A 49 -2.82 26.78 15.22
CA THR A 49 -1.54 27.47 15.41
C THR A 49 -0.67 27.52 14.15
N MET A 50 -0.95 26.63 13.20
CA MET A 50 -0.28 26.56 11.90
C MET A 50 -0.88 27.51 10.85
N ASN A 51 -1.99 28.18 11.16
CA ASN A 51 -2.66 29.07 10.21
C ASN A 51 -1.70 30.14 9.65
N THR A 52 -0.80 30.70 10.49
CA THR A 52 0.19 31.70 10.05
C THR A 52 1.28 31.13 9.14
N VAL A 53 1.53 29.82 9.21
CA VAL A 53 2.47 29.10 8.32
C VAL A 53 1.81 28.82 6.97
N MET A 54 0.51 28.49 7.00
CA MET A 54 -0.26 28.17 5.80
C MET A 54 -0.72 29.40 5.04
N ASP A 55 -0.86 30.55 5.72
CA ASP A 55 -1.18 31.84 5.11
C ASP A 55 -0.04 32.36 4.20
N ASP A 56 -0.33 33.42 3.47
CA ASP A 56 0.65 34.13 2.63
C ASP A 56 1.86 34.62 3.40
N ASN A 57 1.72 34.84 4.70
CA ASN A 57 2.84 35.22 5.58
C ASN A 57 3.91 34.13 5.71
N LYS A 58 3.55 32.87 5.57
CA LYS A 58 4.44 31.71 5.59
C LYS A 58 5.44 31.72 6.78
N VAL A 59 4.96 32.04 7.97
CA VAL A 59 5.77 32.20 9.17
C VAL A 59 5.19 31.43 10.34
N LEU A 60 5.99 30.55 10.94
CA LEU A 60 5.67 29.93 12.22
C LEU A 60 6.06 30.91 13.35
N THR A 61 5.06 31.33 14.11
CA THR A 61 5.28 32.20 15.29
C THR A 61 5.19 31.35 16.54
N LEU A 62 6.28 31.26 17.28
CA LEU A 62 6.34 30.55 18.56
C LEU A 62 5.79 31.39 19.70
N VAL A 63 5.44 30.75 20.81
CA VAL A 63 5.02 31.46 22.06
C VAL A 63 6.14 32.34 22.60
N SER A 64 7.41 32.00 22.32
CA SER A 64 8.58 32.83 22.59
C SER A 64 8.68 34.12 21.77
N GLN A 65 7.69 34.34 20.85
CA GLN A 65 7.69 35.42 19.86
C GLN A 65 8.76 35.28 18.76
N GLU A 66 9.50 34.18 18.75
CA GLU A 66 10.38 33.87 17.62
C GLU A 66 9.55 33.58 16.38
N ARG A 67 10.03 34.08 15.23
CA ARG A 67 9.40 33.88 13.92
C ARG A 67 10.31 33.07 13.01
N ILE A 68 9.84 31.87 12.63
CA ILE A 68 10.59 30.97 11.74
C ILE A 68 9.88 30.99 10.39
N PRO A 69 10.48 31.56 9.33
CA PRO A 69 9.86 31.60 8.01
C PRO A 69 9.89 30.23 7.32
N LEU A 70 8.82 29.93 6.61
CA LEU A 70 8.78 28.85 5.63
C LEU A 70 9.42 29.39 4.34
N THR A 71 10.67 28.99 4.06
CA THR A 71 11.41 29.50 2.91
C THR A 71 10.86 28.96 1.59
N ALA A 72 11.25 29.57 0.46
CA ALA A 72 10.82 29.14 -0.88
C ALA A 72 11.18 27.69 -1.20
N ALA A 73 12.21 27.17 -0.55
CA ALA A 73 12.63 25.76 -0.67
C ALA A 73 11.76 24.77 0.12
N MET A 74 11.02 25.26 1.12
CA MET A 74 10.24 24.41 2.02
C MET A 74 8.81 24.20 1.53
N ARG A 75 8.30 23.01 1.72
CA ARG A 75 6.89 22.65 1.48
C ARG A 75 6.36 21.92 2.70
N LEU A 76 5.14 22.27 3.08
CA LEU A 76 4.40 21.58 4.13
C LEU A 76 3.37 20.66 3.45
N MET A 77 3.38 19.40 3.83
CA MET A 77 2.44 18.37 3.40
C MET A 77 1.77 17.76 4.63
N LEU A 78 0.46 17.71 4.61
CA LEU A 78 -0.33 17.02 5.63
C LEU A 78 -0.96 15.79 4.97
N GLU A 79 -0.73 14.63 5.51
CA GLU A 79 -1.39 13.39 5.12
C GLU A 79 -2.43 13.05 6.17
N ILE A 80 -3.70 13.12 5.78
CA ILE A 80 -4.83 13.03 6.71
C ILE A 80 -5.90 12.10 6.15
N SER A 81 -6.63 11.43 7.01
CA SER A 81 -7.74 10.55 6.61
C SER A 81 -9.01 11.32 6.29
N HIS A 82 -9.24 12.46 6.95
CA HIS A 82 -10.44 13.27 6.76
C HIS A 82 -10.25 14.72 7.25
N LEU A 83 -11.11 15.62 6.75
CA LEU A 83 -11.11 17.04 7.13
C LEU A 83 -12.12 17.39 8.22
N LYS A 84 -12.74 16.42 8.90
CA LYS A 84 -13.82 16.68 9.88
C LYS A 84 -13.38 17.56 11.05
N ASN A 85 -12.12 17.45 11.45
CA ASN A 85 -11.54 18.20 12.57
C ASN A 85 -10.86 19.52 12.14
N ALA A 86 -10.87 19.84 10.86
CA ALA A 86 -10.31 21.10 10.35
C ALA A 86 -11.40 22.16 10.25
N THR A 87 -11.11 23.39 10.72
CA THR A 87 -12.04 24.50 10.56
C THR A 87 -12.08 24.93 9.07
N PRO A 88 -13.20 25.54 8.61
CA PRO A 88 -13.28 26.08 7.25
C PRO A 88 -12.14 27.05 6.93
N ALA A 89 -11.71 27.82 7.92
CA ALA A 89 -10.56 28.74 7.79
C ALA A 89 -9.25 28.00 7.50
N THR A 90 -9.03 26.87 8.15
CA THR A 90 -7.86 26.01 7.92
C THR A 90 -7.92 25.38 6.54
N VAL A 91 -9.07 24.83 6.15
CA VAL A 91 -9.27 24.19 4.83
C VAL A 91 -9.04 25.17 3.68
N SER A 92 -9.51 26.41 3.81
CA SER A 92 -9.34 27.44 2.77
C SER A 92 -7.91 27.87 2.53
N ARG A 93 -6.99 27.62 3.49
CA ARG A 93 -5.56 27.94 3.41
C ARG A 93 -4.74 26.81 2.78
N GLY A 94 -5.27 25.58 2.72
CA GLY A 94 -4.59 24.43 2.15
C GLY A 94 -5.03 24.13 0.73
N GLY A 95 -4.12 23.68 -0.11
CA GLY A 95 -4.47 22.99 -1.35
C GLY A 95 -4.85 21.55 -1.02
N VAL A 96 -6.14 21.21 -1.15
CA VAL A 96 -6.62 19.87 -0.83
C VAL A 96 -6.54 18.98 -2.07
N LEU A 97 -5.80 17.87 -1.96
CA LEU A 97 -5.79 16.81 -2.94
C LEU A 97 -6.51 15.59 -2.33
N PHE A 98 -7.66 15.25 -2.89
CA PHE A 98 -8.37 14.06 -2.49
C PHE A 98 -7.96 12.89 -3.38
N ILE A 99 -7.48 11.81 -2.77
CA ILE A 99 -7.01 10.61 -3.46
C ILE A 99 -7.96 9.47 -3.11
N ASN A 100 -8.69 9.00 -4.10
CA ASN A 100 -9.49 7.79 -3.97
C ASN A 100 -8.62 6.54 -4.12
N ASP A 101 -9.04 5.45 -3.50
CA ASP A 101 -8.48 4.10 -3.73
C ASP A 101 -8.50 3.71 -5.20
N THR A 102 -9.51 4.16 -5.95
CA THR A 102 -9.61 3.93 -7.40
C THR A 102 -8.59 4.70 -8.22
N ASP A 103 -8.08 5.84 -7.72
CA ASP A 103 -7.08 6.65 -8.44
C ASP A 103 -5.71 5.94 -8.49
N VAL A 104 -5.36 5.24 -7.43
CA VAL A 104 -4.13 4.44 -7.36
C VAL A 104 -4.38 3.03 -7.90
N GLY A 105 -5.54 2.45 -7.55
CA GLY A 105 -5.92 1.10 -7.90
C GLY A 105 -5.05 0.03 -7.22
N TRP A 106 -5.28 -1.22 -7.57
CA TRP A 106 -4.62 -2.37 -6.97
C TRP A 106 -3.32 -2.79 -7.68
N ARG A 107 -3.11 -2.39 -8.94
CA ARG A 107 -1.96 -2.82 -9.76
C ARG A 107 -0.60 -2.50 -9.15
N PRO A 108 -0.32 -1.29 -8.63
CA PRO A 108 0.97 -0.97 -8.02
C PRO A 108 1.29 -1.85 -6.80
N TYR A 109 0.28 -2.22 -5.99
CA TYR A 109 0.45 -3.14 -4.89
C TYR A 109 0.87 -4.53 -5.36
N PHE A 110 0.16 -5.07 -6.35
CA PHE A 110 0.48 -6.38 -6.91
C PHE A 110 1.87 -6.41 -7.56
N GLU A 111 2.23 -5.39 -8.32
CA GLU A 111 3.56 -5.27 -8.94
C GLU A 111 4.67 -5.20 -7.87
N SER A 112 4.45 -4.45 -6.81
CA SER A 112 5.38 -4.39 -5.67
C SER A 112 5.52 -5.75 -4.99
N TRP A 113 4.41 -6.44 -4.76
CA TRP A 113 4.39 -7.80 -4.22
C TRP A 113 5.13 -8.79 -5.15
N LEU A 114 4.89 -8.72 -6.44
CA LEU A 114 5.52 -9.59 -7.43
C LEU A 114 7.05 -9.38 -7.51
N ASN A 115 7.51 -8.15 -7.33
CA ASN A 115 8.94 -7.80 -7.38
C ASN A 115 9.77 -8.51 -6.31
N LYS A 116 9.19 -8.99 -5.22
CA LYS A 116 9.91 -9.79 -4.21
C LYS A 116 10.43 -11.11 -4.78
N TYR A 117 9.72 -11.69 -5.76
CA TYR A 117 10.14 -12.91 -6.46
C TYR A 117 11.18 -12.63 -7.55
N LYS A 118 11.21 -11.40 -8.10
CA LYS A 118 12.18 -11.01 -9.14
C LYS A 118 13.52 -10.62 -8.56
N SER A 119 13.55 -9.78 -7.54
CA SER A 119 14.78 -9.15 -7.04
C SER A 119 14.91 -9.15 -5.52
N GLY A 120 13.89 -9.64 -4.80
CA GLY A 120 13.84 -9.64 -3.34
C GLY A 120 14.56 -10.83 -2.69
N LYS A 121 14.33 -10.99 -1.38
CA LYS A 121 14.86 -12.11 -0.58
C LYS A 121 14.34 -13.48 -1.01
N GLN A 122 13.22 -13.53 -1.71
CA GLN A 122 12.54 -14.74 -2.19
C GLN A 122 12.71 -14.89 -3.71
N LYS A 123 13.89 -14.57 -4.26
CA LYS A 123 14.12 -14.64 -5.70
C LYS A 123 13.78 -16.04 -6.24
N ASP A 124 12.72 -16.12 -7.04
CA ASP A 124 12.23 -17.32 -7.71
C ASP A 124 11.65 -16.92 -9.07
N GLU A 125 12.40 -17.19 -10.13
CA GLU A 125 12.02 -16.79 -11.48
C GLU A 125 10.77 -17.54 -11.99
N ASN A 126 10.59 -18.81 -11.59
CA ASN A 126 9.40 -19.58 -11.95
C ASN A 126 8.16 -19.00 -11.31
N ALA A 127 8.21 -18.65 -10.01
CA ALA A 127 7.11 -18.00 -9.30
C ALA A 127 6.77 -16.63 -9.93
N TYR A 128 7.79 -15.81 -10.22
CA TYR A 128 7.60 -14.51 -10.87
C TYR A 128 6.88 -14.64 -12.21
N ASN A 129 7.36 -15.53 -13.08
CA ASN A 129 6.79 -15.70 -14.41
C ASN A 129 5.36 -16.24 -14.36
N VAL A 130 5.09 -17.22 -13.51
CA VAL A 130 3.74 -17.81 -13.37
C VAL A 130 2.76 -16.79 -12.81
N PHE A 131 3.09 -16.10 -11.73
CA PHE A 131 2.18 -15.13 -11.10
C PHE A 131 1.95 -13.90 -11.98
N SER A 132 2.97 -13.45 -12.72
CA SER A 132 2.82 -12.36 -13.70
C SER A 132 1.88 -12.74 -14.85
N LEU A 133 2.04 -13.94 -15.39
CA LEU A 133 1.17 -14.45 -16.46
C LEU A 133 -0.26 -14.71 -15.95
N ALA A 134 -0.37 -15.31 -14.77
CA ALA A 134 -1.67 -15.61 -14.16
C ALA A 134 -2.46 -14.33 -13.86
N LEU A 135 -1.82 -13.24 -13.43
CA LEU A 135 -2.47 -11.96 -13.28
C LEU A 135 -3.15 -11.51 -14.59
N THR A 136 -2.39 -11.50 -15.67
CA THR A 136 -2.89 -11.04 -16.97
C THR A 136 -3.98 -11.97 -17.52
N GLN A 137 -3.87 -13.27 -17.25
CA GLN A 137 -4.78 -14.27 -17.77
C GLN A 137 -6.09 -14.33 -16.98
N TYR A 138 -6.03 -14.30 -15.64
CA TYR A 138 -7.16 -14.55 -14.76
C TYR A 138 -7.80 -13.28 -14.19
N ILE A 139 -6.98 -12.27 -13.89
CA ILE A 139 -7.45 -11.00 -13.30
C ILE A 139 -7.28 -9.88 -14.33
N ASN A 140 -7.94 -10.03 -15.46
CA ASN A 140 -8.02 -9.01 -16.50
C ASN A 140 -9.17 -8.04 -16.23
N ASP A 141 -9.25 -6.97 -17.02
CA ASP A 141 -10.26 -5.94 -16.86
C ASP A 141 -11.69 -6.50 -16.98
N THR A 142 -11.92 -7.46 -17.87
CA THR A 142 -13.22 -8.15 -18.02
C THR A 142 -13.62 -8.90 -16.76
N PHE A 143 -12.67 -9.60 -16.12
CA PHE A 143 -12.92 -10.27 -14.85
C PHE A 143 -13.25 -9.26 -13.75
N MET A 144 -12.48 -8.18 -13.64
CA MET A 144 -12.70 -7.14 -12.62
C MET A 144 -14.06 -6.45 -12.80
N ASP A 145 -14.46 -6.15 -14.03
CA ASP A 145 -15.77 -5.57 -14.32
C ASP A 145 -16.91 -6.52 -13.96
N THR A 146 -16.75 -7.82 -14.25
CA THR A 146 -17.73 -8.84 -13.86
C THR A 146 -17.80 -8.98 -12.35
N ASN A 147 -16.65 -8.98 -11.65
CA ASN A 147 -16.56 -9.12 -10.20
C ASN A 147 -17.25 -7.97 -9.47
N ARG A 148 -17.18 -6.73 -9.99
CA ARG A 148 -17.91 -5.57 -9.44
C ARG A 148 -19.42 -5.72 -9.45
N ASN A 149 -19.95 -6.51 -10.36
CA ASN A 149 -21.40 -6.70 -10.54
C ASN A 149 -21.96 -7.85 -9.68
N TYR A 150 -21.11 -8.65 -9.05
CA TYR A 150 -21.57 -9.69 -8.15
C TYR A 150 -22.12 -9.13 -6.83
N SER A 151 -23.11 -9.84 -6.27
CA SER A 151 -23.65 -9.55 -4.95
C SER A 151 -22.70 -10.04 -3.85
N HIS A 152 -22.34 -9.16 -2.94
CA HIS A 152 -21.44 -9.46 -1.82
C HIS A 152 -22.17 -9.35 -0.48
N ILE A 153 -21.89 -10.24 0.46
CA ILE A 153 -22.44 -10.24 1.83
C ILE A 153 -22.03 -8.99 2.58
N ALA A 154 -20.84 -8.46 2.31
CA ALA A 154 -20.29 -7.25 2.91
C ALA A 154 -19.59 -6.42 1.84
N PRO A 155 -19.50 -5.08 2.03
CA PRO A 155 -18.73 -4.25 1.11
C PRO A 155 -17.28 -4.72 0.97
N VAL A 156 -16.83 -4.94 -0.25
CA VAL A 156 -15.45 -5.33 -0.57
C VAL A 156 -14.84 -4.29 -1.49
N CYS A 157 -13.55 -4.02 -1.30
CA CYS A 157 -12.78 -3.22 -2.22
C CYS A 157 -11.79 -4.12 -3.00
N GLU A 158 -11.52 -3.75 -4.24
CA GLU A 158 -10.60 -4.50 -5.12
C GLU A 158 -9.21 -4.66 -4.51
N MET A 159 -8.71 -3.61 -3.85
CA MET A 159 -7.45 -3.66 -3.14
C MET A 159 -7.44 -4.74 -2.06
N GLY A 160 -8.50 -4.84 -1.26
CA GLY A 160 -8.63 -5.87 -0.22
C GLY A 160 -8.64 -7.28 -0.79
N GLN A 161 -9.31 -7.49 -1.93
CA GLN A 161 -9.31 -8.78 -2.62
C GLN A 161 -7.91 -9.14 -3.15
N VAL A 162 -7.19 -8.20 -3.74
CA VAL A 162 -5.82 -8.42 -4.22
C VAL A 162 -4.84 -8.65 -3.06
N VAL A 163 -4.98 -7.92 -1.96
CA VAL A 163 -4.18 -8.15 -0.74
C VAL A 163 -4.41 -9.57 -0.21
N SER A 164 -5.67 -10.02 -0.16
CA SER A 164 -6.02 -11.38 0.26
C SER A 164 -5.44 -12.44 -0.68
N LEU A 165 -5.53 -12.22 -1.99
CA LEU A 165 -4.91 -13.07 -3.01
C LEU A 165 -3.41 -13.23 -2.75
N CYS A 166 -2.69 -12.12 -2.63
CA CYS A 166 -1.25 -12.11 -2.40
C CYS A 166 -0.87 -12.80 -1.09
N THR A 167 -1.64 -12.57 -0.02
CA THR A 167 -1.38 -13.17 1.30
C THR A 167 -1.54 -14.68 1.27
N ILE A 168 -2.61 -15.18 0.66
CA ILE A 168 -2.85 -16.63 0.54
C ILE A 168 -1.74 -17.29 -0.30
N ILE A 169 -1.34 -16.67 -1.40
CA ILE A 169 -0.21 -17.17 -2.21
C ILE A 169 1.07 -17.22 -1.40
N ASP A 170 1.35 -16.18 -0.61
CA ASP A 170 2.55 -16.13 0.23
C ASP A 170 2.58 -17.26 1.25
N ASP A 171 1.46 -17.53 1.91
CA ASP A 171 1.36 -18.60 2.89
C ASP A 171 1.55 -19.99 2.23
N LEU A 172 0.91 -20.22 1.10
CA LEU A 172 1.08 -21.47 0.34
C LEU A 172 2.53 -21.65 -0.14
N TYR A 173 3.14 -20.58 -0.63
CA TYR A 173 4.53 -20.58 -1.07
C TYR A 173 5.47 -20.92 0.11
N GLN A 174 5.28 -20.29 1.26
CA GLN A 174 6.11 -20.54 2.44
C GLN A 174 5.91 -21.97 2.96
N GLN A 175 4.68 -22.48 2.99
CA GLN A 175 4.41 -23.85 3.39
C GLN A 175 5.09 -24.86 2.45
N LEU A 176 5.02 -24.67 1.14
CA LEU A 176 5.71 -25.51 0.17
C LEU A 176 7.21 -25.55 0.43
N HIS A 177 7.85 -24.39 0.68
CA HIS A 177 9.28 -24.32 0.97
C HIS A 177 9.65 -24.92 2.32
N THR A 178 8.80 -24.80 3.32
CA THR A 178 8.99 -25.43 4.65
C THR A 178 8.93 -26.95 4.55
N ILE A 179 7.94 -27.48 3.84
CA ILE A 179 7.80 -28.92 3.58
C ILE A 179 9.01 -29.44 2.79
N LYS A 180 9.44 -28.73 1.76
CA LYS A 180 10.66 -29.06 0.99
C LYS A 180 11.91 -29.11 1.85
N ALA A 181 12.01 -28.26 2.87
CA ALA A 181 13.15 -28.25 3.77
C ALA A 181 13.13 -29.38 4.81
N GLN A 182 11.94 -29.88 5.17
CA GLN A 182 11.76 -30.92 6.20
C GLN A 182 11.85 -32.35 5.66
N HIS A 183 11.58 -32.58 4.37
CA HIS A 183 11.57 -33.93 3.79
C HIS A 183 12.76 -34.18 2.87
N ASP A 184 13.67 -35.10 3.29
CA ASP A 184 14.75 -35.60 2.42
C ASP A 184 14.25 -36.32 1.13
N MET A 185 12.99 -36.78 1.13
CA MET A 185 12.34 -37.29 -0.09
C MET A 185 12.20 -36.22 -1.19
N MET A 186 12.19 -34.93 -0.81
CA MET A 186 12.16 -33.83 -1.77
C MET A 186 13.52 -33.51 -2.41
N LYS A 187 14.62 -34.09 -1.93
CA LYS A 187 15.88 -34.08 -2.71
C LYS A 187 15.72 -34.81 -4.04
N LYS A 188 15.00 -35.96 -4.03
CA LYS A 188 14.60 -36.67 -5.26
C LYS A 188 13.69 -35.83 -6.16
N PHE A 189 12.75 -35.09 -5.57
CA PHE A 189 11.88 -34.19 -6.32
C PHE A 189 12.64 -32.99 -6.92
N LYS A 190 13.67 -32.50 -6.25
CA LYS A 190 14.51 -31.41 -6.77
C LYS A 190 15.37 -31.82 -7.96
N GLU A 191 15.75 -33.09 -8.03
CA GLU A 191 16.57 -33.63 -9.13
C GLU A 191 15.73 -34.18 -10.30
N GLU A 192 14.45 -34.55 -10.06
CA GLU A 192 13.56 -35.14 -11.05
C GLU A 192 12.37 -34.26 -11.46
N SER A 193 11.95 -33.27 -10.63
CA SER A 193 10.83 -32.41 -11.03
C SER A 193 11.26 -31.40 -12.08
N LYS A 194 10.74 -31.60 -13.27
CA LYS A 194 10.81 -30.67 -14.37
C LYS A 194 10.27 -29.32 -13.91
N ASP A 195 10.87 -28.22 -14.31
CA ASP A 195 10.40 -26.85 -14.07
C ASP A 195 8.91 -26.66 -14.33
N ASP A 196 8.32 -27.46 -15.21
CA ASP A 196 6.92 -27.44 -15.56
C ASP A 196 5.98 -27.89 -14.43
N GLU A 197 6.41 -28.85 -13.58
CA GLU A 197 5.59 -29.28 -12.42
C GLU A 197 5.54 -28.20 -11.35
N ILE A 198 6.64 -27.50 -11.11
CA ILE A 198 6.69 -26.38 -10.16
C ILE A 198 5.79 -25.24 -10.66
N LYS A 199 5.80 -24.94 -11.95
CA LYS A 199 4.93 -23.93 -12.56
C LYS A 199 3.46 -24.28 -12.40
N GLN A 200 3.08 -25.54 -12.57
CA GLN A 200 1.71 -26.01 -12.36
C GLN A 200 1.27 -25.85 -10.90
N ILE A 201 2.16 -26.11 -9.93
CA ILE A 201 1.87 -25.91 -8.51
C ILE A 201 1.63 -24.43 -8.23
N TYR A 202 2.47 -23.53 -8.76
CA TYR A 202 2.30 -22.08 -8.56
C TYR A 202 1.02 -21.56 -9.24
N GLU A 203 0.67 -22.08 -10.42
CA GLU A 203 -0.60 -21.77 -11.06
C GLU A 203 -1.79 -22.25 -10.22
N ALA A 204 -1.72 -23.46 -9.65
CA ALA A 204 -2.73 -23.97 -8.74
C ALA A 204 -2.88 -23.10 -7.48
N PHE A 205 -1.77 -22.60 -6.94
CA PHE A 205 -1.81 -21.65 -5.81
C PHE A 205 -2.55 -20.37 -6.18
N PHE A 206 -2.29 -19.83 -7.36
CA PHE A 206 -2.95 -18.62 -7.83
C PHE A 206 -4.46 -18.83 -8.00
N ILE A 207 -4.84 -19.96 -8.60
CA ILE A 207 -6.25 -20.31 -8.81
C ILE A 207 -6.97 -20.51 -7.48
N PHE A 208 -6.36 -21.25 -6.55
CA PHE A 208 -6.91 -21.47 -5.23
C PHE A 208 -7.07 -20.16 -4.46
N ALA A 209 -6.01 -19.34 -4.42
CA ALA A 209 -6.03 -18.05 -3.74
C ALA A 209 -7.08 -17.10 -4.35
N GLY A 210 -7.24 -17.11 -5.68
CA GLY A 210 -8.26 -16.33 -6.36
C GLY A 210 -9.68 -16.75 -6.02
N MET A 211 -9.94 -18.05 -5.91
CA MET A 211 -11.25 -18.56 -5.47
C MET A 211 -11.63 -18.01 -4.09
N TRP A 212 -10.69 -17.98 -3.16
CA TRP A 212 -10.93 -17.45 -1.81
C TRP A 212 -10.98 -15.94 -1.77
N ALA A 213 -10.05 -15.27 -2.43
CA ALA A 213 -9.95 -13.80 -2.39
C ALA A 213 -11.18 -13.11 -3.01
N TYR A 214 -11.70 -13.66 -4.10
CA TYR A 214 -12.84 -13.08 -4.82
C TYR A 214 -14.18 -13.78 -4.54
N GLY A 215 -14.15 -15.07 -4.24
CA GLY A 215 -15.37 -15.87 -4.06
C GLY A 215 -15.89 -15.91 -2.63
N ALA A 216 -15.05 -15.72 -1.61
CA ALA A 216 -15.45 -15.89 -0.21
C ALA A 216 -16.53 -14.89 0.25
N SER A 217 -16.53 -13.68 -0.29
CA SER A 217 -17.48 -12.61 0.06
C SER A 217 -18.79 -12.64 -0.72
N LEU A 218 -18.92 -13.54 -1.74
CA LEU A 218 -20.11 -13.61 -2.58
C LEU A 218 -21.31 -14.17 -1.83
N ASP A 219 -22.49 -13.68 -2.16
CA ASP A 219 -23.77 -14.16 -1.61
C ASP A 219 -24.42 -15.20 -2.54
N GLU A 220 -25.28 -14.80 -3.45
CA GLU A 220 -26.03 -15.69 -4.32
C GLU A 220 -25.23 -16.15 -5.55
N ASP A 221 -24.22 -15.39 -5.96
CA ASP A 221 -23.45 -15.60 -7.19
C ASP A 221 -22.32 -16.63 -7.10
N LYS A 222 -22.20 -17.34 -5.97
CA LYS A 222 -21.10 -18.31 -5.73
C LYS A 222 -20.96 -19.36 -6.80
N LEU A 223 -22.08 -19.93 -7.27
CA LEU A 223 -22.06 -20.96 -8.29
C LEU A 223 -21.66 -20.42 -9.66
N SER A 224 -22.20 -19.25 -10.03
CA SER A 224 -21.85 -18.55 -11.28
C SER A 224 -20.37 -18.19 -11.31
N PHE A 225 -19.86 -17.61 -10.24
CA PHE A 225 -18.44 -17.31 -10.08
C PHE A 225 -17.57 -18.57 -10.16
N SER A 226 -17.92 -19.64 -9.43
CA SER A 226 -17.16 -20.89 -9.42
C SER A 226 -17.08 -21.51 -10.82
N ASN A 227 -18.16 -21.51 -11.58
CA ASN A 227 -18.18 -22.05 -12.94
C ASN A 227 -17.34 -21.18 -13.90
N SER A 228 -17.44 -19.87 -13.79
CA SER A 228 -16.62 -18.92 -14.57
C SER A 228 -15.14 -19.11 -14.25
N TRP A 229 -14.79 -19.17 -12.97
CA TRP A 229 -13.40 -19.32 -12.50
C TRP A 229 -12.79 -20.65 -12.95
N LYS A 230 -13.53 -21.76 -12.80
CA LYS A 230 -13.11 -23.09 -13.28
C LYS A 230 -12.95 -23.13 -14.80
N GLY A 231 -13.82 -22.45 -15.53
CA GLY A 231 -13.74 -22.35 -16.99
C GLY A 231 -12.49 -21.61 -17.49
N MET A 232 -11.97 -20.65 -16.71
CA MET A 232 -10.72 -19.96 -17.03
C MET A 232 -9.49 -20.79 -16.67
N ALA A 233 -9.59 -21.64 -15.64
CA ALA A 233 -8.49 -22.44 -15.13
C ALA A 233 -8.22 -23.63 -16.06
N LYS A 234 -7.02 -23.70 -16.62
CA LYS A 234 -6.58 -24.87 -17.42
C LYS A 234 -6.11 -26.05 -16.55
N VAL A 235 -5.95 -25.82 -15.26
CA VAL A 235 -5.50 -26.84 -14.29
C VAL A 235 -6.65 -27.80 -14.02
N LYS A 236 -6.40 -29.10 -14.13
CA LYS A 236 -7.35 -30.12 -13.69
C LYS A 236 -7.40 -30.12 -12.17
N PHE A 237 -8.54 -29.73 -11.62
CA PHE A 237 -8.81 -29.96 -10.21
C PHE A 237 -8.92 -31.46 -9.95
N PRO A 238 -8.36 -31.98 -8.85
CA PRO A 238 -8.55 -33.38 -8.48
C PRO A 238 -10.05 -33.65 -8.33
N ASP A 239 -10.52 -34.68 -9.00
CA ASP A 239 -11.87 -35.19 -8.79
C ASP A 239 -11.93 -35.85 -7.41
N HIS A 240 -12.37 -35.07 -6.44
CA HIS A 240 -12.81 -35.62 -5.16
C HIS A 240 -14.31 -35.85 -5.26
N GLY A 241 -14.68 -37.13 -5.40
CA GLY A 241 -16.07 -37.58 -5.29
C GLY A 241 -16.68 -37.24 -3.93
#